data_b97c00cf951d15743c42969901fc788a
#
_entry.id   b97c00cf951d15743c42969901fc788a
#
_cell.length_a   1.000
_cell.length_b   1.000
_cell.length_c   1.000
_cell.angle_alpha   90.00
_cell.angle_beta   90.00
_cell.angle_gamma   90.00
#
_symmetry.space_group_name_H-M   'P 1'
#
loop_
_entity.id
_entity.type
_entity.pdbx_description
1 polymer ?
#
loop_
_entity_poly.entity_id
_entity_poly.type
_entity_poly.pdbx_seq_one_letter_code
_entity_poly.pdbx_strand_id
1 'polypeptide(L)'
;MPSLVQSLQNHDLGFLQIAASLWGVELGAQDTGQAADELAAALLDPDLVIEVLTSLGPEARSALAALTGSHGRLPWAAFARQYGPVREMGIARRDREKPYLAPASGAEALFYRALLFRAFFDSSQGPQELAYVPDDLLELVGAWEQATGARPESAPAAGGAARPEPPGRGATPGETKHVLPASDRILDAATTLLAALRSGRALQADPKLPALLRAAGLLSGAGGAAASKSGRKPAPGSQLKAERVKAFLEAARPAALQMLVDGWRASETFDELRLLPGLIFEGDWKNQPRLTRDFLLDLLTGIPPGTWWSLNAFIAGVKKSYPDYQRPAGDYDAWFIKRAADGAYLRGFAYWDQVDGALLRFYITDVLYALGRLELASAEPGGPPGAFHMLEAAPRGGEENGRIAVASNGSLSVPRSVPRAVRYQLARFCEWDEERPEVYRYHLTPRSLAGAQQQGLKVEHLLSLLGRHAEAGI
;
A
#
# COMPACT_ATOMS: atom_id res chain seq x y z
N MET A 1 -20.83 -0.27 -22.38
CA MET A 1 -19.73 0.52 -23.00
C MET A 1 -20.22 1.12 -24.30
N PRO A 2 -19.44 1.98 -25.01
CA PRO A 2 -19.83 2.44 -26.34
C PRO A 2 -19.99 1.26 -27.32
N SER A 3 -20.93 1.40 -28.27
CA SER A 3 -21.05 0.47 -29.39
C SER A 3 -19.89 0.63 -30.36
N LEU A 4 -19.72 -0.31 -31.29
CA LEU A 4 -18.68 -0.23 -32.31
C LEU A 4 -18.85 1.03 -33.19
N VAL A 5 -20.08 1.34 -33.61
CA VAL A 5 -20.38 2.57 -34.35
C VAL A 5 -19.92 3.82 -33.60
N GLN A 6 -20.29 3.93 -32.30
CA GLN A 6 -19.89 5.08 -31.48
C GLN A 6 -18.37 5.19 -31.31
N SER A 7 -17.69 4.07 -31.23
CA SER A 7 -16.23 4.02 -31.10
C SER A 7 -15.55 4.44 -32.40
N LEU A 8 -16.06 4.01 -33.57
CA LEU A 8 -15.52 4.34 -34.88
C LEU A 8 -15.76 5.83 -35.28
N GLN A 9 -16.86 6.43 -34.86
CA GLN A 9 -17.19 7.85 -35.18
C GLN A 9 -16.16 8.84 -34.62
N ASN A 10 -15.35 8.45 -33.66
CA ASN A 10 -14.28 9.30 -33.12
C ASN A 10 -12.96 9.24 -33.92
N HIS A 11 -12.92 8.50 -35.04
CA HIS A 11 -11.75 8.31 -35.87
C HIS A 11 -11.87 8.98 -37.23
N ASP A 12 -10.75 9.30 -37.86
CA ASP A 12 -10.69 9.87 -39.21
C ASP A 12 -10.94 8.81 -40.29
N LEU A 13 -11.34 9.27 -41.49
CA LEU A 13 -11.64 8.38 -42.61
C LEU A 13 -10.49 7.46 -43.00
N GLY A 14 -9.23 7.94 -42.85
CA GLY A 14 -8.05 7.12 -43.14
C GLY A 14 -7.90 5.96 -42.18
N PHE A 15 -8.23 6.15 -40.90
CA PHE A 15 -8.27 5.04 -39.94
C PHE A 15 -9.34 4.01 -40.30
N LEU A 16 -10.55 4.47 -40.67
CA LEU A 16 -11.65 3.57 -41.08
C LEU A 16 -11.24 2.73 -42.30
N GLN A 17 -10.61 3.36 -43.28
CA GLN A 17 -10.09 2.67 -44.48
C GLN A 17 -9.00 1.65 -44.14
N ILE A 18 -8.10 1.96 -43.18
CA ILE A 18 -7.09 1.02 -42.69
C ILE A 18 -7.76 -0.18 -42.03
N ALA A 19 -8.71 0.07 -41.12
CA ALA A 19 -9.43 -1.01 -40.45
C ALA A 19 -10.17 -1.90 -41.47
N ALA A 20 -10.91 -1.30 -42.38
CA ALA A 20 -11.59 -2.02 -43.48
C ALA A 20 -10.63 -2.88 -44.30
N SER A 21 -9.49 -2.33 -44.70
CA SER A 21 -8.47 -3.06 -45.46
C SER A 21 -7.91 -4.27 -44.69
N LEU A 22 -7.70 -4.15 -43.36
CA LEU A 22 -7.24 -5.24 -42.52
C LEU A 22 -8.27 -6.34 -42.26
N TRP A 23 -9.54 -6.04 -42.53
CA TRP A 23 -10.66 -6.98 -42.50
C TRP A 23 -11.09 -7.48 -43.88
N GLY A 24 -10.42 -7.01 -44.93
CA GLY A 24 -10.79 -7.37 -46.32
C GLY A 24 -12.10 -6.77 -46.80
N VAL A 25 -12.56 -5.68 -46.16
CA VAL A 25 -13.80 -4.98 -46.49
C VAL A 25 -13.51 -3.75 -47.37
N GLU A 26 -14.30 -3.53 -48.42
CA GLU A 26 -14.29 -2.31 -49.25
C GLU A 26 -15.34 -1.32 -48.73
N LEU A 27 -14.91 -0.10 -48.41
CA LEU A 27 -15.82 0.98 -48.04
C LEU A 27 -16.22 1.81 -49.28
N GLY A 28 -17.51 1.96 -49.52
CA GLY A 28 -18.03 2.79 -50.58
C GLY A 28 -18.21 4.25 -50.17
N ALA A 29 -18.42 4.50 -48.90
CA ALA A 29 -18.70 5.83 -48.38
C ALA A 29 -17.47 6.73 -48.38
N GLN A 30 -17.64 8.00 -48.72
CA GLN A 30 -16.61 9.05 -48.70
C GLN A 30 -16.75 9.99 -47.49
N ASP A 31 -17.85 9.92 -46.76
CA ASP A 31 -18.11 10.64 -45.55
C ASP A 31 -17.77 9.78 -44.33
N THR A 32 -17.13 10.36 -43.32
CA THR A 32 -16.64 9.64 -42.11
C THR A 32 -17.78 8.99 -41.33
N GLY A 33 -18.94 9.66 -41.22
CA GLY A 33 -20.09 9.11 -40.49
C GLY A 33 -20.66 7.88 -41.18
N GLN A 34 -20.90 7.97 -42.51
CA GLN A 34 -21.39 6.86 -43.30
C GLN A 34 -20.39 5.71 -43.38
N ALA A 35 -19.08 6.03 -43.47
CA ALA A 35 -18.03 5.03 -43.47
C ALA A 35 -17.94 4.29 -42.12
N ALA A 36 -18.18 4.96 -41.01
CA ALA A 36 -18.23 4.33 -39.70
C ALA A 36 -19.43 3.37 -39.56
N ASP A 37 -20.60 3.77 -40.06
CA ASP A 37 -21.81 2.94 -40.04
C ASP A 37 -21.64 1.70 -40.95
N GLU A 38 -21.11 1.89 -42.16
CA GLU A 38 -20.85 0.82 -43.15
C GLU A 38 -19.81 -0.17 -42.58
N LEU A 39 -18.70 0.34 -42.01
CA LEU A 39 -17.66 -0.48 -41.41
C LEU A 39 -18.18 -1.25 -40.23
N ALA A 40 -18.91 -0.62 -39.31
CA ALA A 40 -19.45 -1.29 -38.15
C ALA A 40 -20.38 -2.45 -38.52
N ALA A 41 -21.24 -2.27 -39.51
CA ALA A 41 -22.11 -3.32 -39.99
C ALA A 41 -21.32 -4.52 -40.54
N ALA A 42 -20.23 -4.27 -41.26
CA ALA A 42 -19.34 -5.33 -41.76
C ALA A 42 -18.54 -6.03 -40.66
N LEU A 43 -18.00 -5.28 -39.68
CA LEU A 43 -17.21 -5.82 -38.58
C LEU A 43 -18.03 -6.62 -37.56
N LEU A 44 -19.35 -6.56 -37.60
CA LEU A 44 -20.24 -7.34 -36.76
C LEU A 44 -20.74 -8.64 -37.48
N ASP A 45 -20.22 -8.94 -38.67
CA ASP A 45 -20.47 -10.23 -39.32
C ASP A 45 -19.71 -11.35 -38.57
N PRO A 46 -20.41 -12.38 -38.03
CA PRO A 46 -19.77 -13.41 -37.22
C PRO A 46 -18.69 -14.22 -37.97
N ASP A 47 -18.89 -14.50 -39.26
CA ASP A 47 -17.95 -15.29 -40.05
C ASP A 47 -16.66 -14.49 -40.30
N LEU A 48 -16.77 -13.22 -40.56
CA LEU A 48 -15.64 -12.30 -40.72
C LEU A 48 -14.89 -12.07 -39.42
N VAL A 49 -15.60 -11.95 -38.28
CA VAL A 49 -15.00 -11.89 -36.95
C VAL A 49 -14.13 -13.14 -36.69
N ILE A 50 -14.64 -14.34 -36.95
CA ILE A 50 -13.92 -15.61 -36.75
C ILE A 50 -12.64 -15.63 -37.60
N GLU A 51 -12.69 -15.20 -38.85
CA GLU A 51 -11.53 -15.17 -39.75
C GLU A 51 -10.45 -14.22 -39.22
N VAL A 52 -10.81 -12.99 -38.86
CA VAL A 52 -9.87 -12.00 -38.36
C VAL A 52 -9.28 -12.41 -37.01
N LEU A 53 -10.09 -12.89 -36.06
CA LEU A 53 -9.59 -13.36 -34.75
C LEU A 53 -8.65 -14.55 -34.89
N THR A 54 -8.90 -15.45 -35.83
CA THR A 54 -8.03 -16.61 -36.11
C THR A 54 -6.71 -16.16 -36.73
N SER A 55 -6.69 -15.08 -37.50
CA SER A 55 -5.48 -14.50 -38.11
C SER A 55 -4.58 -13.71 -37.15
N LEU A 56 -5.08 -13.36 -35.96
CA LEU A 56 -4.32 -12.58 -34.98
C LEU A 56 -3.04 -13.30 -34.52
N GLY A 57 -1.96 -12.58 -34.42
CA GLY A 57 -0.72 -13.06 -33.82
C GLY A 57 -0.88 -13.35 -32.29
N PRO A 58 0.03 -14.14 -31.71
CA PRO A 58 -0.10 -14.59 -30.32
C PRO A 58 -0.16 -13.45 -29.31
N GLU A 59 0.59 -12.35 -29.53
CA GLU A 59 0.60 -11.18 -28.65
C GLU A 59 -0.75 -10.44 -28.70
N ALA A 60 -1.33 -10.25 -29.87
CA ALA A 60 -2.63 -9.61 -30.04
C ALA A 60 -3.75 -10.48 -29.45
N ARG A 61 -3.71 -11.80 -29.64
CA ARG A 61 -4.66 -12.72 -29.00
C ARG A 61 -4.58 -12.66 -27.47
N SER A 62 -3.37 -12.63 -26.91
CA SER A 62 -3.18 -12.51 -25.46
C SER A 62 -3.75 -11.18 -24.92
N ALA A 63 -3.54 -10.10 -25.66
CA ALA A 63 -4.09 -8.78 -25.29
C ALA A 63 -5.63 -8.76 -25.33
N LEU A 64 -6.22 -9.35 -26.36
CA LEU A 64 -7.68 -9.45 -26.51
C LEU A 64 -8.29 -10.31 -25.40
N ALA A 65 -7.70 -11.48 -25.12
CA ALA A 65 -8.15 -12.37 -24.06
C ALA A 65 -8.09 -11.74 -22.65
N ALA A 66 -7.14 -10.85 -22.40
CA ALA A 66 -7.11 -10.09 -21.16
C ALA A 66 -8.28 -9.10 -21.06
N LEU A 67 -8.66 -8.45 -22.16
CA LEU A 67 -9.83 -7.57 -22.18
C LEU A 67 -11.12 -8.37 -21.99
N THR A 68 -11.32 -9.46 -22.71
CA THR A 68 -12.52 -10.30 -22.56
C THR A 68 -12.64 -10.90 -21.16
N GLY A 69 -11.53 -11.34 -20.58
CA GLY A 69 -11.46 -11.83 -19.19
C GLY A 69 -11.78 -10.78 -18.13
N SER A 70 -11.69 -9.51 -18.49
CA SER A 70 -11.95 -8.35 -17.61
C SER A 70 -13.22 -7.58 -18.00
N HIS A 71 -14.23 -8.28 -18.47
CA HIS A 71 -15.51 -7.69 -18.92
C HIS A 71 -15.34 -6.62 -20.01
N GLY A 72 -14.41 -6.85 -20.92
CA GLY A 72 -14.16 -6.02 -22.09
C GLY A 72 -13.39 -4.72 -21.83
N ARG A 73 -12.86 -4.50 -20.63
CA ARG A 73 -12.15 -3.25 -20.29
C ARG A 73 -11.04 -3.43 -19.27
N LEU A 74 -9.97 -2.66 -19.44
CA LEU A 74 -8.84 -2.57 -18.52
C LEU A 74 -8.33 -1.12 -18.43
N PRO A 75 -7.73 -0.67 -17.33
CA PRO A 75 -7.01 0.59 -17.27
C PRO A 75 -5.98 0.69 -18.39
N TRP A 76 -6.03 1.78 -19.19
CA TRP A 76 -5.15 1.94 -20.36
C TRP A 76 -3.67 1.80 -20.00
N ALA A 77 -3.22 2.48 -18.94
CA ALA A 77 -1.82 2.46 -18.53
C ALA A 77 -1.33 1.06 -18.16
N ALA A 78 -2.16 0.26 -17.47
CA ALA A 78 -1.87 -1.13 -17.13
C ALA A 78 -1.82 -2.01 -18.38
N PHE A 79 -2.81 -1.86 -19.26
CA PHE A 79 -2.92 -2.61 -20.51
C PHE A 79 -1.74 -2.32 -21.46
N ALA A 80 -1.42 -1.05 -21.69
CA ALA A 80 -0.32 -0.64 -22.56
C ALA A 80 1.06 -1.08 -22.02
N ARG A 81 1.24 -1.13 -20.70
CA ARG A 81 2.49 -1.65 -20.10
C ARG A 81 2.67 -3.14 -20.34
N GLN A 82 1.60 -3.91 -20.33
CA GLN A 82 1.67 -5.36 -20.49
C GLN A 82 1.70 -5.81 -21.95
N TYR A 83 0.91 -5.16 -22.80
CA TYR A 83 0.72 -5.56 -24.21
C TYR A 83 1.33 -4.59 -25.22
N GLY A 84 2.08 -3.60 -24.71
CA GLY A 84 2.75 -2.56 -25.47
C GLY A 84 1.86 -1.36 -25.82
N PRO A 85 2.48 -0.20 -26.09
CA PRO A 85 1.76 1.01 -26.42
C PRO A 85 1.24 1.00 -27.88
N VAL A 86 0.21 1.79 -28.15
CA VAL A 86 -0.14 2.23 -29.51
C VAL A 86 0.66 3.50 -29.81
N ARG A 87 1.41 3.51 -30.91
CA ARG A 87 2.22 4.66 -31.30
C ARG A 87 1.34 5.87 -31.62
N GLU A 88 1.51 6.94 -30.89
CA GLU A 88 0.80 8.20 -31.17
C GLU A 88 1.49 8.91 -32.33
N MET A 89 0.74 9.11 -33.42
CA MET A 89 1.24 9.81 -34.60
C MET A 89 0.11 10.51 -35.32
N GLY A 90 0.42 11.66 -35.92
CA GLY A 90 -0.54 12.36 -36.75
C GLY A 90 -0.82 11.62 -38.08
N ILE A 91 -1.96 11.95 -38.72
CA ILE A 91 -2.48 11.31 -39.93
C ILE A 91 -1.40 11.16 -41.00
N ALA A 92 -0.72 12.25 -41.35
CA ALA A 92 0.30 12.25 -42.41
C ALA A 92 1.50 11.32 -42.11
N ARG A 93 1.85 11.15 -40.82
CA ARG A 93 2.91 10.25 -40.42
C ARG A 93 2.45 8.80 -40.44
N ARG A 94 1.24 8.53 -39.96
CA ARG A 94 0.58 7.21 -40.03
C ARG A 94 0.51 6.69 -41.48
N ASP A 95 0.07 7.53 -42.39
CA ASP A 95 -0.12 7.14 -43.81
C ASP A 95 1.21 6.89 -44.52
N ARG A 96 2.28 7.59 -44.10
CA ARG A 96 3.64 7.40 -44.62
C ARG A 96 4.31 6.18 -44.02
N GLU A 97 4.27 5.99 -42.70
CA GLU A 97 4.98 4.92 -41.97
C GLU A 97 4.23 3.60 -41.94
N LYS A 98 2.93 3.62 -42.20
CA LYS A 98 2.03 2.44 -42.26
C LYS A 98 2.20 1.47 -41.09
N PRO A 99 2.07 1.96 -39.81
CA PRO A 99 2.32 1.17 -38.64
C PRO A 99 1.41 -0.07 -38.53
N TYR A 100 0.27 -0.05 -39.16
CA TYR A 100 -0.69 -1.16 -39.21
C TYR A 100 -0.18 -2.40 -39.97
N LEU A 101 0.79 -2.22 -40.89
CA LEU A 101 1.44 -3.34 -41.61
C LEU A 101 2.50 -4.05 -40.77
N ALA A 102 3.15 -3.31 -39.84
CA ALA A 102 4.13 -3.83 -38.92
C ALA A 102 3.88 -3.25 -37.50
N PRO A 103 2.83 -3.70 -36.82
CA PRO A 103 2.50 -3.20 -35.49
C PRO A 103 3.64 -3.52 -34.50
N ALA A 104 3.99 -2.53 -33.68
CA ALA A 104 5.06 -2.64 -32.70
C ALA A 104 4.65 -3.42 -31.44
N SER A 105 3.37 -3.70 -31.28
CA SER A 105 2.79 -4.34 -30.08
C SER A 105 1.48 -5.06 -30.37
N GLY A 106 1.10 -5.96 -29.45
CA GLY A 106 -0.23 -6.60 -29.50
C GLY A 106 -1.38 -5.58 -29.40
N ALA A 107 -1.24 -4.56 -28.55
CA ALA A 107 -2.23 -3.49 -28.44
C ALA A 107 -2.38 -2.69 -29.75
N GLU A 108 -1.29 -2.37 -30.41
CA GLU A 108 -1.33 -1.63 -31.70
C GLU A 108 -1.94 -2.48 -32.82
N ALA A 109 -1.68 -3.79 -32.82
CA ALA A 109 -2.28 -4.72 -33.77
C ALA A 109 -3.82 -4.79 -33.62
N LEU A 110 -4.32 -4.78 -32.41
CA LEU A 110 -5.76 -4.73 -32.10
C LEU A 110 -6.37 -3.37 -32.46
N PHE A 111 -5.66 -2.29 -32.13
CA PHE A 111 -6.12 -0.92 -32.38
C PHE A 111 -6.43 -0.68 -33.87
N TYR A 112 -5.49 -0.98 -34.75
CA TYR A 112 -5.71 -0.78 -36.19
C TYR A 112 -6.75 -1.72 -36.81
N ARG A 113 -7.09 -2.83 -36.11
CA ARG A 113 -8.21 -3.70 -36.50
C ARG A 113 -9.54 -3.30 -35.87
N ALA A 114 -9.64 -2.15 -35.23
CA ALA A 114 -10.84 -1.73 -34.50
C ALA A 114 -11.36 -2.74 -33.48
N LEU A 115 -10.47 -3.59 -32.93
CA LEU A 115 -10.74 -4.54 -31.84
C LEU A 115 -10.41 -3.95 -30.46
N LEU A 116 -9.77 -2.80 -30.42
CA LEU A 116 -9.34 -2.08 -29.23
C LEU A 116 -9.57 -0.58 -29.41
N PHE A 117 -10.20 0.02 -28.43
CA PHE A 117 -10.38 1.46 -28.33
C PHE A 117 -9.94 1.96 -26.96
N ARG A 118 -9.81 3.27 -26.81
CA ARG A 118 -9.55 3.92 -25.53
C ARG A 118 -10.46 5.13 -25.34
N ALA A 119 -10.97 5.27 -24.12
CA ALA A 119 -11.80 6.42 -23.74
C ALA A 119 -11.73 6.65 -22.24
N PHE A 120 -12.14 7.85 -21.82
CA PHE A 120 -12.32 8.18 -20.41
C PHE A 120 -13.70 7.74 -19.93
N PHE A 121 -13.73 7.05 -18.81
CA PHE A 121 -14.94 6.62 -18.12
C PHE A 121 -14.94 7.13 -16.68
N ASP A 122 -16.08 7.50 -16.16
CA ASP A 122 -16.22 7.88 -14.76
C ASP A 122 -16.03 6.66 -13.87
N SER A 123 -15.14 6.80 -12.90
CA SER A 123 -14.91 5.81 -11.85
C SER A 123 -15.16 6.43 -10.47
N SER A 124 -15.23 5.61 -9.43
CA SER A 124 -15.31 6.09 -8.04
C SER A 124 -14.13 6.98 -7.61
N GLN A 125 -13.06 7.01 -8.41
CA GLN A 125 -11.84 7.79 -8.18
C GLN A 125 -11.69 8.98 -9.14
N GLY A 126 -12.68 9.25 -9.97
CA GLY A 126 -12.66 10.25 -11.02
C GLY A 126 -12.56 9.64 -12.42
N PRO A 127 -12.46 10.47 -13.47
CA PRO A 127 -12.32 10.02 -14.84
C PRO A 127 -11.06 9.19 -15.03
N GLN A 128 -11.21 7.98 -15.58
CA GLN A 128 -10.13 7.04 -15.84
C GLN A 128 -10.10 6.63 -17.29
N GLU A 129 -8.92 6.67 -17.93
CA GLU A 129 -8.74 6.19 -19.29
C GLU A 129 -8.69 4.65 -19.30
N LEU A 130 -9.59 4.02 -20.06
CA LEU A 130 -9.67 2.57 -20.23
C LEU A 130 -9.39 2.16 -21.66
N ALA A 131 -8.69 1.04 -21.82
CA ALA A 131 -8.69 0.21 -23.00
C ALA A 131 -9.99 -0.59 -23.00
N TYR A 132 -10.71 -0.65 -24.10
CA TYR A 132 -11.96 -1.41 -24.15
C TYR A 132 -12.24 -2.02 -25.54
N VAL A 133 -13.03 -3.08 -25.51
CA VAL A 133 -13.68 -3.67 -26.69
C VAL A 133 -15.14 -3.19 -26.67
N PRO A 134 -15.72 -2.69 -27.80
CA PRO A 134 -17.14 -2.32 -27.88
C PRO A 134 -18.07 -3.47 -27.46
N ASP A 135 -19.20 -3.15 -26.81
CA ASP A 135 -20.11 -4.14 -26.22
C ASP A 135 -20.64 -5.15 -27.25
N ASP A 136 -21.04 -4.66 -28.40
CA ASP A 136 -21.57 -5.47 -29.51
C ASP A 136 -20.52 -6.40 -30.12
N LEU A 137 -19.29 -5.97 -30.21
CA LEU A 137 -18.17 -6.78 -30.68
C LEU A 137 -17.69 -7.77 -29.62
N LEU A 138 -17.75 -7.39 -28.33
CA LEU A 138 -17.35 -8.21 -27.20
C LEU A 138 -18.15 -9.52 -27.13
N GLU A 139 -19.45 -9.49 -27.45
CA GLU A 139 -20.31 -10.66 -27.49
C GLU A 139 -19.83 -11.67 -28.55
N LEU A 140 -19.45 -11.22 -29.74
CA LEU A 140 -18.94 -12.05 -30.83
C LEU A 140 -17.56 -12.65 -30.50
N VAL A 141 -16.67 -11.85 -29.93
CA VAL A 141 -15.35 -12.31 -29.47
C VAL A 141 -15.51 -13.38 -28.39
N GLY A 142 -16.39 -13.17 -27.40
CA GLY A 142 -16.69 -14.13 -26.35
C GLY A 142 -17.26 -15.47 -26.88
N ALA A 143 -18.13 -15.41 -27.89
CA ALA A 143 -18.66 -16.61 -28.54
C ALA A 143 -17.55 -17.41 -29.28
N TRP A 144 -16.64 -16.72 -29.97
CA TRP A 144 -15.49 -17.35 -30.62
C TRP A 144 -14.54 -18.00 -29.62
N GLU A 145 -14.19 -17.32 -28.52
CA GLU A 145 -13.33 -17.90 -27.47
C GLU A 145 -13.92 -19.18 -26.87
N GLN A 146 -15.23 -19.21 -26.64
CA GLN A 146 -15.93 -20.40 -26.14
C GLN A 146 -15.90 -21.56 -27.16
N ALA A 147 -16.12 -21.26 -28.43
CA ALA A 147 -16.17 -22.26 -29.50
C ALA A 147 -14.80 -22.87 -29.79
N THR A 148 -13.73 -22.11 -29.71
CA THR A 148 -12.37 -22.54 -30.06
C THR A 148 -11.52 -23.01 -28.89
N GLY A 149 -11.98 -22.85 -27.67
CA GLY A 149 -11.17 -23.08 -26.45
C GLY A 149 -9.94 -22.17 -26.39
N ALA A 150 -9.94 -21.07 -27.15
CA ALA A 150 -8.79 -20.16 -27.29
C ALA A 150 -8.54 -19.28 -26.07
N ARG A 151 -9.27 -19.52 -24.97
CA ARG A 151 -9.02 -18.80 -23.72
C ARG A 151 -7.72 -19.34 -23.11
N PRO A 152 -6.66 -18.53 -22.99
CA PRO A 152 -5.45 -18.98 -22.31
C PRO A 152 -5.79 -19.28 -20.84
N GLU A 153 -5.29 -20.41 -20.33
CA GLU A 153 -5.45 -20.85 -18.92
C GLU A 153 -4.89 -19.82 -17.89
N SER A 154 -4.28 -18.74 -18.33
CA SER A 154 -3.59 -17.74 -17.51
C SER A 154 -4.20 -16.35 -17.47
N ALA A 155 -5.44 -16.14 -17.92
CA ALA A 155 -6.14 -14.88 -17.62
C ALA A 155 -6.61 -14.94 -16.15
N PRO A 156 -6.19 -14.03 -15.25
CA PRO A 156 -6.70 -14.00 -13.90
C PRO A 156 -8.20 -13.72 -13.96
N ALA A 157 -9.01 -14.75 -13.71
CA ALA A 157 -10.44 -14.62 -13.62
C ALA A 157 -10.80 -13.72 -12.43
N ALA A 158 -11.35 -12.56 -12.71
CA ALA A 158 -12.07 -11.79 -11.71
C ALA A 158 -13.33 -12.56 -11.32
N GLY A 159 -13.25 -13.34 -10.23
CA GLY A 159 -14.41 -13.98 -9.64
C GLY A 159 -14.41 -15.51 -9.63
N GLY A 160 -13.56 -16.11 -8.80
CA GLY A 160 -13.64 -17.54 -8.48
C GLY A 160 -12.58 -17.89 -7.44
N ALA A 161 -12.99 -18.27 -6.24
CA ALA A 161 -12.17 -18.40 -5.04
C ALA A 161 -11.15 -19.54 -5.07
N ALA A 162 -10.13 -19.44 -5.93
CA ALA A 162 -8.86 -20.05 -5.62
C ALA A 162 -8.01 -18.93 -4.98
N ARG A 163 -7.56 -19.12 -3.74
CA ARG A 163 -6.60 -18.20 -3.10
C ARG A 163 -5.44 -18.01 -4.07
N PRO A 164 -5.09 -16.77 -4.46
CA PRO A 164 -3.94 -16.57 -5.34
C PRO A 164 -2.72 -17.17 -4.66
N GLU A 165 -1.91 -17.90 -5.42
CA GLU A 165 -0.63 -18.37 -4.90
C GLU A 165 0.19 -17.17 -4.41
N PRO A 166 0.80 -17.25 -3.22
CA PRO A 166 1.57 -16.14 -2.67
C PRO A 166 2.74 -15.81 -3.61
N PRO A 167 2.92 -14.54 -3.97
CA PRO A 167 4.01 -14.16 -4.86
C PRO A 167 5.38 -14.45 -4.23
N GLY A 168 6.32 -14.90 -5.03
CA GLY A 168 7.68 -15.17 -4.59
C GLY A 168 7.97 -16.64 -4.31
N ARG A 169 8.77 -16.91 -3.29
CA ARG A 169 9.20 -18.27 -2.90
C ARG A 169 9.56 -18.34 -1.42
N GLY A 170 9.66 -19.55 -0.89
CA GLY A 170 10.26 -19.81 0.40
C GLY A 170 11.69 -19.29 0.49
N ALA A 171 12.09 -18.85 1.67
CA ALA A 171 13.44 -18.37 1.93
C ALA A 171 14.44 -19.53 1.96
N THR A 172 15.65 -19.27 1.51
CA THR A 172 16.76 -20.22 1.61
C THR A 172 17.40 -20.18 3.01
N PRO A 173 18.11 -21.24 3.43
CA PRO A 173 18.85 -21.22 4.70
C PRO A 173 19.87 -20.07 4.79
N GLY A 174 20.39 -19.61 3.65
CA GLY A 174 21.30 -18.45 3.58
C GLY A 174 20.63 -17.12 3.96
N GLU A 175 19.34 -16.97 3.65
CA GLU A 175 18.55 -15.77 3.95
C GLU A 175 18.06 -15.71 5.41
N THR A 176 18.10 -16.84 6.16
CA THR A 176 17.53 -16.98 7.51
C THR A 176 18.57 -17.24 8.61
N LYS A 177 19.84 -16.91 8.37
CA LYS A 177 20.93 -17.20 9.33
C LYS A 177 20.78 -16.47 10.67
N HIS A 178 20.29 -15.24 10.64
CA HIS A 178 20.16 -14.39 11.82
C HIS A 178 18.72 -13.93 11.96
N VAL A 179 18.01 -14.56 12.91
CA VAL A 179 16.61 -14.25 13.20
C VAL A 179 16.50 -13.05 14.12
N LEU A 180 15.62 -12.14 13.74
CA LEU A 180 15.15 -11.02 14.54
C LEU A 180 13.74 -11.38 15.04
N PRO A 181 13.58 -11.84 16.27
CA PRO A 181 12.31 -12.31 16.78
C PRO A 181 11.30 -11.17 16.88
N ALA A 182 10.03 -11.50 16.72
CA ALA A 182 8.94 -10.58 16.95
C ALA A 182 8.95 -10.08 18.40
N SER A 183 8.61 -8.82 18.60
CA SER A 183 8.57 -8.22 19.91
C SER A 183 7.36 -7.28 20.06
N ASP A 184 7.03 -6.98 21.30
CA ASP A 184 6.00 -6.02 21.66
C ASP A 184 6.58 -4.67 22.16
N ARG A 185 7.84 -4.38 21.78
CA ARG A 185 8.57 -3.15 22.21
C ARG A 185 7.86 -1.86 21.79
N ILE A 186 7.04 -1.90 20.77
CA ILE A 186 6.22 -0.75 20.34
C ILE A 186 5.30 -0.27 21.48
N LEU A 187 4.87 -1.15 22.38
CA LEU A 187 4.06 -0.77 23.54
C LEU A 187 4.84 0.11 24.51
N ASP A 188 6.12 -0.17 24.63
CA ASP A 188 7.00 0.60 25.52
C ASP A 188 7.31 1.96 24.92
N ALA A 189 7.59 2.04 23.63
CA ALA A 189 7.76 3.30 22.92
C ALA A 189 6.47 4.13 22.95
N ALA A 190 5.30 3.49 22.77
CA ALA A 190 3.99 4.12 22.89
C ALA A 190 3.78 4.71 24.30
N THR A 191 4.11 3.95 25.34
CA THR A 191 4.01 4.42 26.74
C THR A 191 4.89 5.66 26.99
N THR A 192 6.14 5.63 26.51
CA THR A 192 7.06 6.76 26.60
C THR A 192 6.51 8.00 25.86
N LEU A 193 6.03 7.83 24.63
CA LEU A 193 5.46 8.95 23.86
C LEU A 193 4.20 9.52 24.52
N LEU A 194 3.30 8.68 25.01
CA LEU A 194 2.09 9.10 25.72
C LEU A 194 2.43 9.90 26.99
N ALA A 195 3.45 9.46 27.75
CA ALA A 195 3.93 10.18 28.94
C ALA A 195 4.57 11.52 28.57
N ALA A 196 5.35 11.57 27.49
CA ALA A 196 5.95 12.82 26.98
C ALA A 196 4.88 13.83 26.60
N LEU A 197 3.90 13.42 25.80
CA LEU A 197 2.77 14.26 25.36
C LEU A 197 1.96 14.77 26.57
N ARG A 198 1.74 13.92 27.56
CA ARG A 198 1.01 14.32 28.78
C ARG A 198 1.75 15.35 29.61
N SER A 199 3.08 15.24 29.65
CA SER A 199 3.95 16.15 30.41
C SER A 199 4.39 17.37 29.62
N GLY A 200 3.99 17.49 28.35
CA GLY A 200 4.42 18.58 27.48
C GLY A 200 5.91 18.54 27.11
N ARG A 201 6.54 17.36 27.23
CA ARG A 201 7.96 17.15 26.88
C ARG A 201 8.11 16.97 25.38
N ALA A 202 9.13 17.56 24.80
CA ALA A 202 9.55 17.29 23.44
C ALA A 202 10.23 15.91 23.41
N LEU A 203 9.74 15.01 22.58
CA LEU A 203 10.34 13.71 22.30
C LEU A 203 10.44 13.54 20.79
N GLN A 204 11.62 13.17 20.32
CA GLN A 204 11.80 12.82 18.90
C GLN A 204 11.38 11.34 18.77
N ALA A 205 10.21 11.13 18.22
CA ALA A 205 9.68 9.79 17.96
C ALA A 205 9.66 9.50 16.47
N ASP A 206 9.81 8.23 16.11
CA ASP A 206 9.59 7.75 14.73
C ASP A 206 8.19 8.20 14.27
N PRO A 207 8.05 8.85 13.10
CA PRO A 207 6.78 9.38 12.60
C PRO A 207 5.64 8.36 12.55
N LYS A 208 5.95 7.07 12.35
CA LYS A 208 4.95 5.99 12.34
C LYS A 208 4.28 5.78 13.69
N LEU A 209 4.99 6.02 14.81
CA LEU A 209 4.43 5.79 16.15
C LEU A 209 3.28 6.74 16.49
N PRO A 210 3.40 8.09 16.38
CA PRO A 210 2.26 8.97 16.61
C PRO A 210 1.13 8.75 15.59
N ALA A 211 1.43 8.38 14.34
CA ALA A 211 0.41 8.01 13.36
C ALA A 211 -0.36 6.76 13.80
N LEU A 212 0.33 5.73 14.29
CA LEU A 212 -0.28 4.51 14.80
C LEU A 212 -1.15 4.76 16.03
N LEU A 213 -0.69 5.59 16.98
CA LEU A 213 -1.48 5.96 18.15
C LEU A 213 -2.77 6.74 17.78
N ARG A 214 -2.73 7.56 16.72
CA ARG A 214 -3.94 8.19 16.16
C ARG A 214 -4.86 7.15 15.53
N ALA A 215 -4.33 6.24 14.73
CA ALA A 215 -5.07 5.15 14.12
C ALA A 215 -5.78 4.28 15.18
N ALA A 216 -5.11 3.99 16.30
CA ALA A 216 -5.67 3.27 17.44
C ALA A 216 -6.63 4.14 18.30
N GLY A 217 -6.82 5.39 17.94
CA GLY A 217 -7.71 6.32 18.65
C GLY A 217 -7.24 6.74 20.04
N LEU A 218 -5.93 6.66 20.31
CA LEU A 218 -5.31 7.11 21.56
C LEU A 218 -5.02 8.61 21.53
N LEU A 219 -4.80 9.15 20.32
CA LEU A 219 -4.58 10.58 20.08
C LEU A 219 -5.72 11.17 19.26
N SER A 220 -6.06 12.44 19.51
CA SER A 220 -6.97 13.26 18.72
C SER A 220 -6.18 14.16 17.77
N GLY A 221 -6.79 14.56 16.66
CA GLY A 221 -6.22 15.49 15.67
C GLY A 221 -5.84 14.82 14.35
N ALA A 222 -5.99 15.55 13.25
CA ALA A 222 -5.60 15.10 11.92
C ALA A 222 -4.07 14.97 11.85
N GLY A 223 -3.58 13.85 11.34
CA GLY A 223 -2.18 13.60 11.03
C GLY A 223 -1.77 14.34 9.76
N GLY A 224 -1.62 15.62 9.83
CA GLY A 224 -1.06 16.44 8.76
C GLY A 224 -0.32 17.62 9.38
N ALA A 225 0.77 18.04 8.78
CA ALA A 225 1.52 19.25 9.11
C ALA A 225 0.72 20.55 8.81
N ALA A 226 -0.58 20.56 9.06
CA ALA A 226 -1.35 21.78 9.19
C ALA A 226 -0.96 22.39 10.54
N ALA A 227 0.17 23.10 10.54
CA ALA A 227 0.47 24.06 11.58
C ALA A 227 -0.78 24.91 11.81
N SER A 228 -1.29 24.86 13.06
CA SER A 228 -2.38 25.71 13.49
C SER A 228 -2.09 27.14 13.03
N LYS A 229 -2.95 27.71 12.19
CA LYS A 229 -2.87 29.10 11.73
C LYS A 229 -2.87 30.13 12.90
N SER A 230 -3.05 29.66 14.13
CA SER A 230 -3.11 30.49 15.34
C SER A 230 -1.79 30.62 16.11
N GLY A 231 -0.71 29.96 15.72
CA GLY A 231 0.61 30.09 16.39
C GLY A 231 0.66 29.66 17.87
N ARG A 232 -0.44 29.22 18.46
CA ARG A 232 -0.52 28.84 19.88
C ARG A 232 -0.25 27.35 20.02
N LYS A 233 0.83 26.99 20.74
CA LYS A 233 1.10 25.56 21.08
C LYS A 233 -0.09 25.01 21.86
N PRO A 234 -0.60 23.81 21.47
CA PRO A 234 -1.68 23.17 22.22
C PRO A 234 -1.24 22.88 23.66
N ALA A 235 -2.18 22.96 24.59
CA ALA A 235 -1.89 22.64 25.99
C ALA A 235 -1.35 21.20 26.12
N PRO A 236 -0.40 20.94 27.06
CA PRO A 236 0.12 19.59 27.28
C PRO A 236 -1.02 18.59 27.50
N GLY A 237 -0.96 17.46 26.80
CA GLY A 237 -1.94 16.40 26.89
C GLY A 237 -3.30 16.63 26.22
N SER A 238 -3.55 17.79 25.58
CA SER A 238 -4.80 18.08 24.89
C SER A 238 -5.12 17.15 23.72
N GLN A 239 -4.10 16.45 23.19
CA GLN A 239 -4.23 15.46 22.12
C GLN A 239 -4.58 14.05 22.62
N LEU A 240 -4.50 13.78 23.94
CA LEU A 240 -4.70 12.47 24.52
C LEU A 240 -6.18 12.18 24.76
N LYS A 241 -6.67 11.04 24.29
CA LYS A 241 -7.99 10.52 24.68
C LYS A 241 -7.88 9.73 25.97
N ALA A 242 -8.06 10.40 27.11
CA ALA A 242 -7.71 9.91 28.44
C ALA A 242 -8.22 8.50 28.76
N GLU A 243 -9.51 8.22 28.50
CA GLU A 243 -10.11 6.89 28.78
C GLU A 243 -9.50 5.79 27.90
N ARG A 244 -9.25 6.06 26.63
CA ARG A 244 -8.60 5.10 25.74
C ARG A 244 -7.15 4.85 26.10
N VAL A 245 -6.42 5.90 26.45
CA VAL A 245 -5.04 5.78 26.94
C VAL A 245 -4.98 4.98 28.22
N LYS A 246 -5.89 5.19 29.17
CA LYS A 246 -6.01 4.39 30.38
C LYS A 246 -6.26 2.92 30.04
N ALA A 247 -7.26 2.62 29.24
CA ALA A 247 -7.58 1.25 28.83
C ALA A 247 -6.38 0.55 28.14
N PHE A 248 -5.66 1.28 27.27
CA PHE A 248 -4.47 0.78 26.59
C PHE A 248 -3.32 0.45 27.57
N LEU A 249 -3.07 1.31 28.55
CA LEU A 249 -1.99 1.14 29.53
C LEU A 249 -2.29 0.05 30.56
N GLU A 250 -3.56 -0.17 30.89
CA GLU A 250 -4.01 -1.18 31.87
C GLU A 250 -4.28 -2.56 31.22
N ALA A 251 -4.42 -2.62 29.90
CA ALA A 251 -4.59 -3.89 29.19
C ALA A 251 -3.35 -4.77 29.29
N ALA A 252 -3.52 -6.09 29.32
CA ALA A 252 -2.41 -7.03 29.15
C ALA A 252 -1.66 -6.77 27.84
N ARG A 253 -0.32 -6.98 27.82
CA ARG A 253 0.51 -6.63 26.65
C ARG A 253 -0.01 -7.18 25.32
N PRO A 254 -0.45 -8.46 25.19
CA PRO A 254 -1.02 -8.95 23.94
C PRO A 254 -2.30 -8.21 23.52
N ALA A 255 -3.16 -7.89 24.48
CA ALA A 255 -4.41 -7.14 24.21
C ALA A 255 -4.13 -5.69 23.77
N ALA A 256 -3.18 -5.02 24.43
CA ALA A 256 -2.75 -3.68 24.03
C ALA A 256 -2.11 -3.67 22.63
N LEU A 257 -1.31 -4.69 22.30
CA LEU A 257 -0.75 -4.83 20.95
C LEU A 257 -1.86 -5.03 19.91
N GLN A 258 -2.88 -5.84 20.24
CA GLN A 258 -4.03 -6.05 19.38
C GLN A 258 -4.83 -4.76 19.16
N MET A 259 -4.96 -3.89 20.17
CA MET A 259 -5.59 -2.56 20.00
C MET A 259 -4.85 -1.71 18.94
N LEU A 260 -3.51 -1.78 18.90
CA LEU A 260 -2.73 -1.09 17.86
C LEU A 260 -2.94 -1.71 16.48
N VAL A 261 -2.96 -3.04 16.40
CA VAL A 261 -3.20 -3.78 15.15
C VAL A 261 -4.57 -3.47 14.58
N ASP A 262 -5.62 -3.52 15.41
CA ASP A 262 -7.00 -3.26 14.97
C ASP A 262 -7.17 -1.81 14.51
N GLY A 263 -6.60 -0.87 15.28
CA GLY A 263 -6.62 0.53 14.91
C GLY A 263 -5.89 0.80 13.60
N TRP A 264 -4.72 0.23 13.41
CA TRP A 264 -3.96 0.32 12.17
C TRP A 264 -4.74 -0.30 11.00
N ARG A 265 -5.25 -1.53 11.16
CA ARG A 265 -5.97 -2.23 10.10
C ARG A 265 -7.20 -1.47 9.61
N ALA A 266 -7.98 -0.89 10.53
CA ALA A 266 -9.20 -0.16 10.22
C ALA A 266 -8.96 1.29 9.74
N SER A 267 -7.74 1.83 9.89
CA SER A 267 -7.46 3.24 9.64
C SER A 267 -7.46 3.59 8.16
N GLU A 268 -8.18 4.63 7.79
CA GLU A 268 -8.13 5.26 6.47
C GLU A 268 -7.09 6.40 6.40
N THR A 269 -6.60 6.86 7.56
CA THR A 269 -5.68 7.99 7.68
C THR A 269 -4.25 7.61 8.00
N PHE A 270 -3.99 6.35 8.37
CA PHE A 270 -2.64 5.84 8.48
C PHE A 270 -2.15 5.50 7.07
N ASP A 271 -1.27 6.33 6.54
CA ASP A 271 -0.78 6.23 5.17
C ASP A 271 0.68 5.81 5.18
N GLU A 272 0.92 4.54 4.94
CA GLU A 272 2.23 3.92 4.95
C GLU A 272 3.14 4.51 3.87
N LEU A 273 2.58 4.86 2.69
CA LEU A 273 3.35 5.47 1.61
C LEU A 273 3.94 6.82 2.05
N ARG A 274 3.14 7.66 2.70
CA ARG A 274 3.59 8.97 3.19
C ARG A 274 4.50 8.90 4.42
N LEU A 275 4.64 7.74 5.03
CA LEU A 275 5.57 7.47 6.12
C LEU A 275 6.92 6.90 5.64
N LEU A 276 7.07 6.61 4.34
CA LEU A 276 8.33 6.13 3.79
C LEU A 276 9.45 7.16 3.98
N PRO A 277 10.57 6.74 4.60
CA PRO A 277 11.72 7.63 4.73
C PRO A 277 12.34 7.94 3.36
N GLY A 278 12.87 9.13 3.20
CA GLY A 278 13.58 9.54 2.00
C GLY A 278 12.69 9.94 0.81
N LEU A 279 11.37 10.00 0.99
CA LEU A 279 10.43 10.49 0.00
C LEU A 279 9.79 11.81 0.43
N ILE A 280 9.54 12.69 -0.53
CA ILE A 280 8.80 13.94 -0.38
C ILE A 280 7.58 13.88 -1.30
N PHE A 281 6.44 14.29 -0.79
CA PHE A 281 5.14 14.20 -1.46
C PHE A 281 4.61 15.60 -1.73
N GLU A 282 4.29 15.91 -2.99
CA GLU A 282 3.80 17.23 -3.43
C GLU A 282 2.43 17.09 -4.11
N GLY A 283 1.64 18.18 -4.09
CA GLY A 283 0.32 18.23 -4.73
C GLY A 283 -0.80 17.53 -3.98
N ASP A 284 -2.02 17.68 -4.50
CA ASP A 284 -3.28 17.23 -3.88
C ASP A 284 -3.78 15.88 -4.48
N TRP A 285 -2.88 14.92 -4.68
CA TRP A 285 -3.30 13.58 -5.05
C TRP A 285 -3.62 12.73 -3.82
N LYS A 286 -4.49 11.74 -3.99
CA LYS A 286 -4.93 10.83 -2.94
C LYS A 286 -4.61 9.39 -3.32
N ASN A 287 -4.14 8.63 -2.36
CA ASN A 287 -4.04 7.17 -2.40
C ASN A 287 -5.12 6.55 -1.50
N GLN A 288 -5.24 5.25 -1.53
CA GLN A 288 -6.20 4.49 -0.74
C GLN A 288 -5.46 3.51 0.19
N PRO A 289 -4.87 4.00 1.29
CA PRO A 289 -3.98 3.19 2.14
C PRO A 289 -4.67 1.96 2.72
N ARG A 290 -5.97 2.06 3.06
CA ARG A 290 -6.74 0.92 3.57
C ARG A 290 -6.89 -0.19 2.53
N LEU A 291 -7.29 0.14 1.30
CA LEU A 291 -7.42 -0.87 0.23
C LEU A 291 -6.07 -1.52 -0.10
N THR A 292 -5.01 -0.71 -0.17
CA THR A 292 -3.64 -1.20 -0.35
C THR A 292 -3.24 -2.18 0.75
N ARG A 293 -3.55 -1.85 2.01
CA ARG A 293 -3.28 -2.68 3.19
C ARG A 293 -4.05 -3.99 3.16
N ASP A 294 -5.36 -3.93 2.90
CA ASP A 294 -6.22 -5.11 2.83
C ASP A 294 -5.71 -6.06 1.73
N PHE A 295 -5.39 -5.54 0.55
CA PHE A 295 -4.81 -6.33 -0.54
C PHE A 295 -3.49 -7.02 -0.14
N LEU A 296 -2.56 -6.29 0.50
CA LEU A 296 -1.28 -6.88 0.93
C LEU A 296 -1.47 -7.94 2.02
N LEU A 297 -2.38 -7.70 2.97
CA LEU A 297 -2.70 -8.68 4.00
C LEU A 297 -3.29 -9.95 3.38
N ASP A 298 -4.15 -9.84 2.38
CA ASP A 298 -4.70 -11.00 1.66
C ASP A 298 -3.61 -11.81 0.95
N LEU A 299 -2.67 -11.14 0.28
CA LEU A 299 -1.51 -11.85 -0.31
C LEU A 299 -0.67 -12.58 0.73
N LEU A 300 -0.43 -11.97 1.88
CA LEU A 300 0.35 -12.57 2.96
C LEU A 300 -0.35 -13.77 3.60
N THR A 301 -1.69 -13.80 3.62
CA THR A 301 -2.45 -14.98 4.12
C THR A 301 -2.29 -16.21 3.22
N GLY A 302 -1.86 -16.06 1.98
CA GLY A 302 -1.56 -17.15 1.07
C GLY A 302 -0.24 -17.88 1.40
N ILE A 303 0.66 -17.26 2.18
CA ILE A 303 1.93 -17.86 2.57
C ILE A 303 1.66 -19.03 3.54
N PRO A 304 2.24 -20.24 3.27
CA PRO A 304 2.01 -21.39 4.13
C PRO A 304 2.46 -21.11 5.59
N PRO A 305 1.65 -21.50 6.58
CA PRO A 305 2.01 -21.32 7.99
C PRO A 305 3.36 -21.97 8.32
N GLY A 306 4.13 -21.35 9.22
CA GLY A 306 5.42 -21.87 9.66
C GLY A 306 6.55 -21.76 8.61
N THR A 307 6.30 -21.10 7.49
CA THR A 307 7.28 -20.99 6.40
C THR A 307 7.97 -19.63 6.40
N TRP A 308 9.31 -19.65 6.34
CA TRP A 308 10.08 -18.45 6.05
C TRP A 308 9.97 -18.09 4.57
N TRP A 309 9.67 -16.85 4.26
CA TRP A 309 9.46 -16.35 2.91
C TRP A 309 10.53 -15.33 2.53
N SER A 310 11.05 -15.43 1.30
CA SER A 310 12.06 -14.48 0.79
C SER A 310 11.41 -13.12 0.51
N LEU A 311 11.87 -12.07 1.18
CA LEU A 311 11.35 -10.72 1.03
C LEU A 311 11.58 -10.16 -0.37
N ASN A 312 12.78 -10.37 -0.91
CA ASN A 312 13.10 -9.89 -2.25
C ASN A 312 12.30 -10.63 -3.34
N ALA A 313 12.12 -11.95 -3.18
CA ALA A 313 11.32 -12.74 -4.11
C ALA A 313 9.82 -12.38 -4.03
N PHE A 314 9.32 -12.08 -2.83
CA PHE A 314 7.95 -11.57 -2.63
C PHE A 314 7.74 -10.24 -3.37
N ILE A 315 8.63 -9.26 -3.17
CA ILE A 315 8.55 -7.95 -3.84
C ILE A 315 8.62 -8.11 -5.36
N ALA A 316 9.56 -8.92 -5.86
CA ALA A 316 9.68 -9.20 -7.30
C ALA A 316 8.42 -9.90 -7.87
N GLY A 317 7.85 -10.82 -7.11
CA GLY A 317 6.60 -11.50 -7.47
C GLY A 317 5.40 -10.56 -7.52
N VAL A 318 5.27 -9.65 -6.55
CA VAL A 318 4.23 -8.60 -6.58
C VAL A 318 4.44 -7.67 -7.78
N LYS A 319 5.67 -7.24 -8.05
CA LYS A 319 5.99 -6.42 -9.24
C LYS A 319 5.56 -7.08 -10.53
N LYS A 320 5.74 -8.40 -10.63
CA LYS A 320 5.40 -9.19 -11.82
C LYS A 320 3.89 -9.38 -11.97
N SER A 321 3.20 -9.77 -10.90
CA SER A 321 1.79 -10.22 -10.97
C SER A 321 0.79 -9.12 -10.60
N TYR A 322 1.17 -8.17 -9.74
CA TYR A 322 0.30 -7.14 -9.19
C TYR A 322 0.99 -5.77 -9.12
N PRO A 323 1.62 -5.29 -10.23
CA PRO A 323 2.42 -4.07 -10.17
C PRO A 323 1.61 -2.85 -9.71
N ASP A 324 0.32 -2.81 -10.04
CA ASP A 324 -0.59 -1.69 -9.78
C ASP A 324 -1.35 -1.80 -8.45
N TYR A 325 -0.89 -2.63 -7.53
CA TYR A 325 -1.59 -2.98 -6.29
C TYR A 325 -2.07 -1.77 -5.45
N GLN A 326 -1.37 -0.62 -5.53
CA GLN A 326 -1.80 0.64 -4.90
C GLN A 326 -2.23 1.72 -5.90
N ARG A 327 -2.13 1.45 -7.20
CA ARG A 327 -2.43 2.37 -8.30
C ARG A 327 -3.42 1.73 -9.27
N PRO A 328 -4.72 1.66 -8.93
CA PRO A 328 -5.71 0.90 -9.72
C PRO A 328 -5.80 1.33 -11.18
N ALA A 329 -5.48 2.59 -11.48
CA ALA A 329 -5.40 3.09 -12.85
C ALA A 329 -4.13 2.67 -13.61
N GLY A 330 -3.14 2.08 -12.91
CA GLY A 330 -1.84 1.76 -13.49
C GLY A 330 -1.02 2.98 -13.90
N ASP A 331 -1.41 4.15 -13.47
CA ASP A 331 -0.74 5.41 -13.76
C ASP A 331 0.35 5.71 -12.72
N TYR A 332 1.59 5.76 -13.18
CA TYR A 332 2.77 6.05 -12.37
C TYR A 332 3.25 7.51 -12.50
N ASP A 333 2.55 8.33 -13.26
CA ASP A 333 2.89 9.73 -13.48
C ASP A 333 1.99 10.70 -12.71
N ALA A 334 0.84 10.25 -12.21
CA ALA A 334 -0.13 11.09 -11.51
C ALA A 334 0.31 11.53 -10.11
N TRP A 335 1.24 10.79 -9.47
CA TRP A 335 1.69 11.10 -8.12
C TRP A 335 3.03 11.85 -8.14
N PHE A 336 3.05 13.03 -7.57
CA PHE A 336 4.25 13.86 -7.50
C PHE A 336 5.09 13.47 -6.27
N ILE A 337 5.94 12.46 -6.46
CA ILE A 337 6.85 11.93 -5.43
C ILE A 337 8.27 12.29 -5.82
N LYS A 338 9.04 12.84 -4.88
CA LYS A 338 10.46 13.18 -5.04
C LYS A 338 11.32 12.34 -4.12
N ARG A 339 12.53 12.03 -4.56
CA ARG A 339 13.58 11.52 -3.68
C ARG A 339 14.14 12.67 -2.84
N ALA A 340 14.17 12.53 -1.51
CA ALA A 340 14.61 13.59 -0.61
C ALA A 340 16.11 13.94 -0.77
N ALA A 341 16.94 12.96 -1.21
CA ALA A 341 18.39 13.15 -1.30
C ALA A 341 18.81 14.12 -2.41
N ASP A 342 18.10 14.15 -3.54
CA ASP A 342 18.48 14.93 -4.73
C ASP A 342 17.31 15.73 -5.32
N GLY A 343 16.11 15.61 -4.77
CA GLY A 343 14.92 16.29 -5.28
C GLY A 343 14.39 15.75 -6.63
N ALA A 344 14.92 14.65 -7.12
CA ALA A 344 14.50 14.05 -8.39
C ALA A 344 13.08 13.48 -8.29
N TYR A 345 12.25 13.74 -9.30
CA TYR A 345 10.93 13.13 -9.39
C TYR A 345 11.01 11.66 -9.73
N LEU A 346 10.29 10.84 -8.98
CA LEU A 346 10.17 9.40 -9.17
C LEU A 346 8.88 9.10 -9.96
N ARG A 347 8.88 9.47 -11.26
CA ARG A 347 7.74 9.30 -12.17
C ARG A 347 7.97 8.13 -13.13
N GLY A 348 6.88 7.47 -13.50
CA GLY A 348 6.93 6.33 -14.40
C GLY A 348 7.27 5.00 -13.71
N PHE A 349 6.95 3.91 -14.38
CA PHE A 349 7.16 2.53 -13.90
C PHE A 349 8.63 2.18 -13.61
N ALA A 350 9.58 2.89 -14.21
CA ALA A 350 11.01 2.70 -13.96
C ALA A 350 11.40 2.90 -12.48
N TYR A 351 10.62 3.69 -11.73
CA TYR A 351 10.85 3.96 -10.31
C TYR A 351 10.02 3.10 -9.36
N TRP A 352 9.35 2.06 -9.88
CA TRP A 352 8.50 1.17 -9.11
C TRP A 352 9.20 0.62 -7.85
N ASP A 353 10.44 0.16 -7.98
CA ASP A 353 11.18 -0.41 -6.85
C ASP A 353 11.47 0.61 -5.74
N GLN A 354 11.62 1.90 -6.11
CA GLN A 354 11.94 2.98 -5.17
C GLN A 354 10.70 3.53 -4.46
N VAL A 355 9.51 3.32 -4.98
CA VAL A 355 8.23 3.77 -4.41
C VAL A 355 7.40 2.56 -3.96
N ASP A 356 6.90 1.79 -4.89
CA ASP A 356 5.97 0.68 -4.64
C ASP A 356 6.69 -0.51 -3.99
N GLY A 357 7.87 -0.87 -4.49
CA GLY A 357 8.73 -1.91 -3.88
C GLY A 357 9.24 -1.52 -2.49
N ALA A 358 9.60 -0.25 -2.30
CA ALA A 358 9.98 0.27 -0.99
C ALA A 358 8.81 0.24 0.01
N LEU A 359 7.59 0.52 -0.46
CA LEU A 359 6.38 0.43 0.35
C LEU A 359 6.13 -1.01 0.83
N LEU A 360 6.25 -2.02 -0.03
CA LEU A 360 6.13 -3.42 0.36
C LEU A 360 7.15 -3.80 1.43
N ARG A 361 8.40 -3.38 1.24
CA ARG A 361 9.46 -3.60 2.22
C ARG A 361 9.10 -2.96 3.55
N PHE A 362 8.70 -1.69 3.56
CA PHE A 362 8.31 -0.95 4.75
C PHE A 362 7.12 -1.59 5.48
N TYR A 363 6.13 -2.09 4.75
CA TYR A 363 5.03 -2.85 5.35
C TYR A 363 5.53 -4.02 6.17
N ILE A 364 6.45 -4.80 5.61
CA ILE A 364 6.95 -6.03 6.23
C ILE A 364 7.97 -5.72 7.33
N THR A 365 9.01 -4.94 7.01
CA THR A 365 10.15 -4.75 7.93
C THR A 365 9.90 -3.72 9.04
N ASP A 366 8.97 -2.79 8.83
CA ASP A 366 8.74 -1.68 9.74
C ASP A 366 7.36 -1.74 10.41
N VAL A 367 6.28 -1.94 9.65
CA VAL A 367 4.93 -1.87 10.20
C VAL A 367 4.54 -3.20 10.85
N LEU A 368 4.52 -4.29 10.08
CA LEU A 368 4.09 -5.61 10.58
C LEU A 368 5.06 -6.15 11.63
N TYR A 369 6.36 -5.93 11.45
CA TYR A 369 7.37 -6.30 12.45
C TYR A 369 7.18 -5.52 13.74
N ALA A 370 7.02 -4.21 13.70
CA ALA A 370 6.77 -3.39 14.90
C ALA A 370 5.46 -3.78 15.60
N LEU A 371 4.44 -4.21 14.86
CA LEU A 371 3.18 -4.71 15.38
C LEU A 371 3.26 -6.18 15.87
N GLY A 372 4.44 -6.80 15.84
CA GLY A 372 4.66 -8.17 16.31
C GLY A 372 3.90 -9.23 15.50
N ARG A 373 3.62 -8.97 14.21
CA ARG A 373 2.86 -9.88 13.33
C ARG A 373 3.75 -10.88 12.59
N LEU A 374 5.05 -10.63 12.57
CA LEU A 374 6.03 -11.47 11.90
C LEU A 374 7.40 -11.36 12.57
N GLU A 375 8.25 -12.33 12.27
CA GLU A 375 9.68 -12.32 12.54
C GLU A 375 10.44 -11.96 11.27
N LEU A 376 11.62 -11.39 11.41
CA LEU A 376 12.52 -11.08 10.31
C LEU A 376 13.78 -11.93 10.38
N ALA A 377 14.45 -12.12 9.26
CA ALA A 377 15.78 -12.72 9.25
C ALA A 377 16.68 -12.07 8.21
N SER A 378 17.98 -12.10 8.47
CA SER A 378 19.02 -11.59 7.58
C SER A 378 20.10 -12.65 7.33
N ALA A 379 20.85 -12.46 6.22
CA ALA A 379 21.98 -13.30 5.89
C ALA A 379 23.21 -13.05 6.80
N GLU A 380 23.32 -11.82 7.32
CA GLU A 380 24.45 -11.35 8.13
C GLU A 380 23.96 -10.71 9.43
N PRO A 381 24.77 -10.75 10.51
CA PRO A 381 24.41 -10.09 11.76
C PRO A 381 24.21 -8.59 11.57
N GLY A 382 23.04 -8.06 11.95
CA GLY A 382 22.72 -6.64 11.78
C GLY A 382 22.52 -6.18 10.34
N GLY A 383 22.55 -7.10 9.37
CA GLY A 383 22.28 -6.82 7.97
C GLY A 383 20.80 -6.54 7.70
N PRO A 384 20.46 -6.01 6.50
CA PRO A 384 19.08 -5.76 6.12
C PRO A 384 18.28 -7.07 6.06
N PRO A 385 17.02 -7.08 6.54
CA PRO A 385 16.16 -8.25 6.45
C PRO A 385 15.97 -8.72 5.01
N GLY A 386 16.23 -10.02 4.78
CA GLY A 386 16.06 -10.70 3.49
C GLY A 386 14.91 -11.71 3.50
N ALA A 387 14.43 -12.09 4.68
CA ALA A 387 13.34 -13.03 4.86
C ALA A 387 12.40 -12.61 6.00
N PHE A 388 11.17 -13.11 5.96
CA PHE A 388 10.17 -12.91 7.01
C PHE A 388 9.36 -14.19 7.24
N HIS A 389 8.82 -14.31 8.45
CA HIS A 389 7.98 -15.43 8.88
C HIS A 389 6.72 -14.89 9.55
N MET A 390 5.54 -15.19 9.00
CA MET A 390 4.25 -14.75 9.57
C MET A 390 3.91 -15.54 10.82
N LEU A 391 3.51 -14.83 11.87
CA LEU A 391 3.09 -15.44 13.13
C LEU A 391 1.59 -15.64 13.20
N GLU A 392 1.15 -16.80 13.64
CA GLU A 392 -0.26 -17.10 13.88
C GLU A 392 -0.82 -16.33 15.09
N ALA A 393 0.01 -16.08 16.09
CA ALA A 393 -0.35 -15.38 17.31
C ALA A 393 0.67 -14.27 17.62
N ALA A 394 0.18 -13.22 18.27
CA ALA A 394 1.04 -12.15 18.77
C ALA A 394 2.08 -12.69 19.76
N PRO A 395 3.29 -12.09 19.82
CA PRO A 395 4.30 -12.50 20.78
C PRO A 395 3.73 -12.42 22.20
N ARG A 396 3.98 -13.48 22.97
CA ARG A 396 3.64 -13.47 24.39
C ARG A 396 4.58 -12.48 25.08
N GLY A 397 4.10 -11.26 25.33
CA GLY A 397 4.82 -10.28 26.13
C GLY A 397 5.12 -10.86 27.52
N GLY A 398 6.23 -10.45 28.12
CA GLY A 398 6.54 -10.79 29.50
C GLY A 398 5.45 -10.31 30.47
N GLU A 399 5.31 -10.95 31.61
CA GLU A 399 4.42 -10.50 32.67
C GLU A 399 4.85 -9.12 33.20
N GLU A 400 3.85 -8.25 33.42
CA GLU A 400 4.08 -6.92 34.02
C GLU A 400 3.98 -7.00 35.55
N ASN A 401 4.92 -7.70 36.18
CA ASN A 401 5.00 -7.92 37.64
C ASN A 401 6.29 -7.39 38.29
N GLY A 402 7.13 -6.70 37.51
CA GLY A 402 8.39 -6.12 37.96
C GLY A 402 8.20 -5.02 39.00
N ARG A 403 9.29 -4.73 39.75
CA ARG A 403 9.34 -3.71 40.79
C ARG A 403 10.33 -2.61 40.44
N ILE A 404 10.14 -1.45 41.06
CA ILE A 404 10.95 -0.26 40.88
C ILE A 404 12.04 -0.26 41.91
N ALA A 405 13.31 -0.20 41.51
CA ALA A 405 14.40 0.05 42.42
C ALA A 405 14.56 1.56 42.65
N VAL A 406 14.56 1.96 43.94
CA VAL A 406 14.65 3.35 44.36
C VAL A 406 15.96 3.55 45.12
N ALA A 407 16.79 4.49 44.67
CA ALA A 407 18.03 4.84 45.33
C ALA A 407 17.84 6.12 46.19
N SER A 408 18.63 6.22 47.26
CA SER A 408 18.59 7.34 48.24
C SER A 408 18.88 8.71 47.64
N ASN A 409 19.53 8.76 46.46
CA ASN A 409 19.79 9.98 45.69
C ASN A 409 18.61 10.44 44.78
N GLY A 410 17.46 9.75 44.87
CA GLY A 410 16.29 10.03 44.02
C GLY A 410 16.32 9.38 42.63
N SER A 411 17.33 8.54 42.34
CA SER A 411 17.34 7.77 41.08
C SER A 411 16.40 6.58 41.17
N LEU A 412 15.65 6.36 40.07
CA LEU A 412 14.69 5.29 39.93
C LEU A 412 15.08 4.41 38.74
N SER A 413 15.20 3.10 38.98
CA SER A 413 15.40 2.12 37.91
C SER A 413 14.12 1.31 37.74
N VAL A 414 13.53 1.40 36.54
CA VAL A 414 12.23 0.83 36.22
C VAL A 414 12.41 -0.20 35.11
N PRO A 415 12.50 -1.49 35.48
CA PRO A 415 12.55 -2.58 34.51
C PRO A 415 11.34 -2.57 33.58
N ARG A 416 11.52 -3.10 32.37
CA ARG A 416 10.46 -3.24 31.38
C ARG A 416 9.25 -4.06 31.87
N SER A 417 9.50 -4.97 32.82
CA SER A 417 8.47 -5.79 33.46
C SER A 417 7.58 -5.01 34.44
N VAL A 418 7.92 -3.76 34.81
CA VAL A 418 7.00 -2.90 35.57
C VAL A 418 5.77 -2.57 34.75
N PRO A 419 4.53 -2.63 35.32
CA PRO A 419 3.32 -2.30 34.59
C PRO A 419 3.41 -0.97 33.88
N ARG A 420 3.03 -0.94 32.60
CA ARG A 420 3.11 0.26 31.74
C ARG A 420 2.32 1.45 32.32
N ALA A 421 1.18 1.18 32.94
CA ALA A 421 0.40 2.20 33.62
C ALA A 421 1.18 2.85 34.77
N VAL A 422 1.94 2.07 35.53
CA VAL A 422 2.80 2.54 36.62
C VAL A 422 3.95 3.39 36.06
N ARG A 423 4.66 2.88 35.05
CA ARG A 423 5.74 3.61 34.37
C ARG A 423 5.24 4.93 33.78
N TYR A 424 4.07 4.93 33.12
CA TYR A 424 3.45 6.15 32.59
C TYR A 424 3.17 7.19 33.67
N GLN A 425 2.64 6.79 34.81
CA GLN A 425 2.39 7.69 35.94
C GLN A 425 3.70 8.23 36.53
N LEU A 426 4.67 7.34 36.79
CA LEU A 426 5.97 7.70 37.37
C LEU A 426 6.74 8.71 36.50
N ALA A 427 6.77 8.49 35.20
CA ALA A 427 7.47 9.33 34.23
C ALA A 427 7.02 10.80 34.25
N ARG A 428 5.83 11.11 34.77
CA ARG A 428 5.28 12.46 34.88
C ARG A 428 5.82 13.25 36.07
N PHE A 429 6.38 12.54 37.06
CA PHE A 429 6.97 13.15 38.25
C PHE A 429 8.49 13.33 38.16
N CYS A 430 9.12 12.70 37.18
CA CYS A 430 10.56 12.55 37.12
C CYS A 430 11.20 13.29 35.96
N GLU A 431 12.47 13.63 36.06
CA GLU A 431 13.34 13.82 34.92
C GLU A 431 13.68 12.45 34.31
N TRP A 432 13.89 12.42 33.00
CA TRP A 432 14.16 11.19 32.26
C TRP A 432 15.64 11.17 31.90
N ASP A 433 16.30 10.06 32.24
CA ASP A 433 17.64 9.77 31.80
C ASP A 433 17.64 9.00 30.47
N GLU A 434 18.83 8.64 29.99
CA GLU A 434 18.99 7.87 28.77
C GLU A 434 18.31 6.50 28.90
N GLU A 435 17.48 6.15 27.89
CA GLU A 435 16.82 4.85 27.83
C GLU A 435 17.84 3.74 27.52
N ARG A 436 17.78 2.64 28.28
CA ARG A 436 18.51 1.41 27.99
C ARG A 436 17.52 0.31 27.60
N PRO A 437 17.92 -0.66 26.77
CA PRO A 437 16.97 -1.64 26.20
C PRO A 437 16.26 -2.34 27.33
N GLU A 438 16.09 -2.60 28.28
CA GLU A 438 15.27 -3.33 29.28
C GLU A 438 14.99 -2.54 30.56
N VAL A 439 15.55 -1.34 30.69
CA VAL A 439 15.44 -0.55 31.94
C VAL A 439 15.31 0.94 31.62
N TYR A 440 14.27 1.56 32.16
CA TYR A 440 14.05 3.00 32.10
C TYR A 440 14.62 3.65 33.37
N ARG A 441 15.40 4.69 33.20
CA ARG A 441 15.97 5.45 34.29
C ARG A 441 15.30 6.79 34.44
N TYR A 442 14.90 7.10 35.65
CA TYR A 442 14.28 8.36 36.01
C TYR A 442 14.97 8.97 37.23
N HIS A 443 14.86 10.26 37.39
CA HIS A 443 15.41 10.99 38.51
C HIS A 443 14.38 11.94 39.11
N LEU A 444 14.14 11.81 40.43
CA LEU A 444 13.31 12.73 41.18
C LEU A 444 14.12 13.95 41.57
N THR A 445 13.75 15.12 41.09
CA THR A 445 14.37 16.40 41.45
C THR A 445 13.32 17.38 41.99
N PRO A 446 13.74 18.36 42.84
CA PRO A 446 12.81 19.40 43.25
C PRO A 446 12.12 20.11 42.10
N ARG A 447 12.83 20.25 40.96
CA ARG A 447 12.30 20.83 39.72
C ARG A 447 11.24 19.96 39.07
N SER A 448 11.47 18.65 38.97
CA SER A 448 10.52 17.74 38.37
C SER A 448 9.25 17.61 39.22
N LEU A 449 9.38 17.60 40.54
CA LEU A 449 8.23 17.58 41.46
C LEU A 449 7.41 18.87 41.38
N ALA A 450 8.08 20.05 41.36
CA ALA A 450 7.39 21.32 41.18
C ALA A 450 6.65 21.41 39.83
N GLY A 451 7.26 20.89 38.74
CA GLY A 451 6.61 20.78 37.43
C GLY A 451 5.41 19.83 37.44
N ALA A 452 5.47 18.73 38.16
CA ALA A 452 4.37 17.82 38.34
C ALA A 452 3.20 18.45 39.11
N GLN A 453 3.49 19.20 40.21
CA GLN A 453 2.49 19.95 40.98
C GLN A 453 1.78 20.99 40.12
N GLN A 454 2.50 21.75 39.27
CA GLN A 454 1.91 22.71 38.33
C GLN A 454 0.93 22.06 37.34
N GLN A 455 1.11 20.73 37.05
CA GLN A 455 0.19 19.95 36.25
C GLN A 455 -0.96 19.32 37.06
N GLY A 456 -1.11 19.68 38.35
CA GLY A 456 -2.13 19.16 39.24
C GLY A 456 -1.84 17.77 39.81
N LEU A 457 -0.60 17.29 39.74
CA LEU A 457 -0.21 16.02 40.32
C LEU A 457 0.14 16.19 41.79
N LYS A 458 -0.32 15.28 42.64
CA LYS A 458 -0.09 15.30 44.06
C LYS A 458 1.04 14.35 44.46
N VAL A 459 1.93 14.78 45.37
CA VAL A 459 3.06 13.98 45.86
C VAL A 459 2.58 12.70 46.54
N GLU A 460 1.42 12.75 47.20
CA GLU A 460 0.81 11.57 47.85
C GLU A 460 0.52 10.44 46.81
N HIS A 461 0.19 10.83 45.56
CA HIS A 461 0.04 9.86 44.49
C HIS A 461 1.38 9.17 44.15
N LEU A 462 2.46 9.92 44.09
CA LEU A 462 3.80 9.34 43.87
C LEU A 462 4.19 8.41 44.99
N LEU A 463 4.01 8.81 46.25
CA LEU A 463 4.34 7.97 47.40
C LEU A 463 3.51 6.69 47.45
N SER A 464 2.22 6.80 47.20
CA SER A 464 1.32 5.64 47.07
C SER A 464 1.73 4.69 45.94
N LEU A 465 2.21 5.21 44.82
CA LEU A 465 2.66 4.42 43.67
C LEU A 465 3.98 3.72 43.99
N LEU A 466 4.94 4.42 44.58
CA LEU A 466 6.21 3.82 45.00
C LEU A 466 6.01 2.81 46.12
N GLY A 467 5.17 3.11 47.14
CA GLY A 467 4.86 2.16 48.22
C GLY A 467 4.27 0.82 47.76
N ARG A 468 3.56 0.83 46.62
CA ARG A 468 2.98 -0.40 46.03
C ARG A 468 3.93 -1.16 45.11
N HIS A 469 4.81 -0.44 44.43
CA HIS A 469 5.57 -1.00 43.30
C HIS A 469 7.09 -0.94 43.49
N ALA A 470 7.63 -0.39 44.57
CA ALA A 470 9.06 -0.45 44.90
C ALA A 470 9.49 -1.83 45.41
N GLU A 471 10.78 -2.16 45.28
CA GLU A 471 11.39 -3.42 45.76
C GLU A 471 11.44 -3.52 47.28
N ALA A 472 11.71 -2.43 47.94
CA ALA A 472 11.69 -2.33 49.41
C ALA A 472 10.66 -1.25 49.81
N GLY A 473 9.96 -1.47 50.91
CA GLY A 473 9.06 -0.46 51.48
C GLY A 473 9.82 0.83 51.73
N ILE A 474 9.31 1.92 51.21
CA ILE A 474 9.82 3.30 51.43
C ILE A 474 9.23 3.82 52.72
#